data_341fcc5a8d11be3eb984549b43fe6053
#
_entry.id   341fcc5a8d11be3eb984549b43fe6053
#
_cell.length_a   1.000
_cell.length_b   1.000
_cell.length_c   1.000
_cell.angle_alpha   90.00
_cell.angle_beta   90.00
_cell.angle_gamma   90.00
#
_symmetry.space_group_name_H-M   'P 1'
#
loop_
_entity.id
_entity.type
_entity.pdbx_description
1 polymer ?
#
loop_
_entity_poly.entity_id
_entity_poly.type
_entity_poly.pdbx_seq_one_letter_code
_entity_poly.pdbx_strand_id
1 'polypeptide(L)'
;VKHVIPAIEWPAYAPLIAAINRMKREKNAVILAHNYMTSEIFYCVGDFRGDSLQLAREAAETDADIIVQAGVHFMAETSKILAPEKTVLIPDMRAGCSLAASITGADVRLIKQRFPGVRVVAYVNTSADVKAESDVCCTSSNAAAVVEWAAKEWASDRVILLPDEYLAKNVAAQTDIKIISWH
;
A
#
# COMPACT_ATOMS: atom_id res chain seq x y z
N VAL A 1 -18.35 -8.32 18.90
CA VAL A 1 -17.17 -7.65 19.47
C VAL A 1 -16.67 -8.37 20.74
N LYS A 2 -17.55 -8.90 21.61
CA LYS A 2 -17.15 -9.65 22.84
C LYS A 2 -16.27 -10.89 22.60
N HIS A 3 -16.26 -11.45 21.39
CA HIS A 3 -15.40 -12.57 21.02
C HIS A 3 -14.03 -12.13 20.49
N VAL A 4 -13.83 -10.85 20.27
CA VAL A 4 -12.61 -10.26 19.72
C VAL A 4 -11.67 -9.78 20.83
N ILE A 5 -12.25 -9.19 21.90
CA ILE A 5 -11.52 -8.65 23.04
C ILE A 5 -11.88 -9.47 24.28
N PRO A 6 -10.90 -10.00 25.02
CA PRO A 6 -11.16 -10.69 26.28
C PRO A 6 -11.97 -9.84 27.26
N ALA A 7 -12.88 -10.49 28.00
CA ALA A 7 -13.77 -9.76 28.92
C ALA A 7 -13.01 -8.92 29.97
N ILE A 8 -11.83 -9.40 30.39
CA ILE A 8 -10.99 -8.71 31.36
C ILE A 8 -10.39 -7.40 30.80
N GLU A 9 -10.15 -7.34 29.49
CA GLU A 9 -9.56 -6.17 28.79
C GLU A 9 -10.64 -5.19 28.30
N TRP A 10 -11.88 -5.66 28.16
CA TRP A 10 -12.97 -4.87 27.62
C TRP A 10 -13.16 -3.51 28.31
N PRO A 11 -13.09 -3.36 29.64
CA PRO A 11 -13.23 -2.07 30.30
C PRO A 11 -12.20 -1.03 29.86
N ALA A 12 -10.99 -1.45 29.46
CA ALA A 12 -9.95 -0.55 28.97
C ALA A 12 -10.21 -0.10 27.51
N TYR A 13 -10.68 -1.00 26.66
CA TYR A 13 -10.90 -0.72 25.25
C TYR A 13 -12.25 -0.06 24.95
N ALA A 14 -13.30 -0.40 25.67
CA ALA A 14 -14.65 0.04 25.36
C ALA A 14 -14.82 1.58 25.32
N PRO A 15 -14.27 2.37 26.23
CA PRO A 15 -14.34 3.83 26.16
C PRO A 15 -13.61 4.40 24.93
N LEU A 16 -12.46 3.83 24.58
CA LEU A 16 -11.67 4.26 23.42
C LEU A 16 -12.40 3.95 22.11
N ILE A 17 -12.93 2.73 21.98
CA ILE A 17 -13.72 2.30 20.83
C ILE A 17 -14.94 3.21 20.65
N ALA A 18 -15.66 3.50 21.72
CA ALA A 18 -16.82 4.39 21.71
C ALA A 18 -16.43 5.82 21.28
N ALA A 19 -15.33 6.35 21.81
CA ALA A 19 -14.84 7.67 21.46
C ALA A 19 -14.41 7.76 19.99
N ILE A 20 -13.65 6.78 19.48
CA ILE A 20 -13.21 6.73 18.09
C ILE A 20 -14.42 6.67 17.16
N ASN A 21 -15.35 5.74 17.40
CA ASN A 21 -16.55 5.61 16.56
C ASN A 21 -17.46 6.83 16.59
N ARG A 22 -17.49 7.60 17.70
CA ARG A 22 -18.16 8.89 17.74
C ARG A 22 -17.43 9.93 16.90
N MET A 23 -16.11 10.08 17.07
CA MET A 23 -15.31 11.06 16.34
C MET A 23 -15.33 10.82 14.83
N LYS A 24 -15.35 9.57 14.36
CA LYS A 24 -15.52 9.24 12.93
C LYS A 24 -16.78 9.89 12.37
N ARG A 25 -17.91 9.74 13.05
CA ARG A 25 -19.19 10.33 12.60
C ARG A 25 -19.18 11.85 12.64
N GLU A 26 -18.66 12.43 13.75
CA GLU A 26 -18.61 13.88 13.94
C GLU A 26 -17.71 14.58 12.90
N LYS A 27 -16.70 13.90 12.41
CA LYS A 27 -15.67 14.46 11.51
C LYS A 27 -15.78 13.97 10.06
N ASN A 28 -16.82 13.23 9.71
CA ASN A 28 -16.94 12.56 8.41
C ASN A 28 -15.65 11.80 8.04
N ALA A 29 -15.20 10.92 8.96
CA ALA A 29 -13.95 10.20 8.85
C ALA A 29 -14.17 8.69 8.74
N VAL A 30 -13.33 8.00 7.99
CA VAL A 30 -13.27 6.53 7.91
C VAL A 30 -11.90 6.02 8.33
N ILE A 31 -11.87 4.80 8.87
CA ILE A 31 -10.64 4.07 9.19
C ILE A 31 -10.47 2.91 8.21
N LEU A 32 -9.40 2.95 7.44
CA LEU A 32 -8.97 1.86 6.57
C LEU A 32 -8.03 0.96 7.38
N ALA A 33 -8.49 -0.22 7.78
CA ALA A 33 -7.73 -1.13 8.63
C ALA A 33 -7.11 -2.27 7.80
N HIS A 34 -5.77 -2.29 7.74
CA HIS A 34 -5.05 -3.36 7.06
C HIS A 34 -5.14 -4.69 7.82
N ASN A 35 -5.06 -5.80 7.08
CA ASN A 35 -5.11 -7.16 7.64
C ASN A 35 -4.07 -7.46 8.73
N TYR A 36 -3.02 -6.64 8.87
CA TYR A 36 -2.00 -6.78 9.91
C TYR A 36 -2.36 -6.10 11.22
N MET A 37 -3.47 -5.36 11.27
CA MET A 37 -3.88 -4.68 12.49
C MET A 37 -4.36 -5.67 13.54
N THR A 38 -4.20 -5.28 14.80
CA THR A 38 -4.72 -6.04 15.93
C THR A 38 -6.24 -6.14 15.88
N SER A 39 -6.78 -7.17 16.47
CA SER A 39 -8.20 -7.51 16.37
C SER A 39 -9.13 -6.38 16.83
N GLU A 40 -8.75 -5.64 17.90
CA GLU A 40 -9.51 -4.50 18.42
C GLU A 40 -9.58 -3.32 17.42
N ILE A 41 -8.52 -3.07 16.65
CA ILE A 41 -8.53 -2.07 15.57
C ILE A 41 -9.35 -2.60 14.40
N PHE A 42 -9.01 -3.79 13.94
CA PHE A 42 -9.60 -4.39 12.75
C PHE A 42 -11.12 -4.55 12.86
N TYR A 43 -11.60 -5.10 13.99
CA TYR A 43 -13.03 -5.41 14.15
C TYR A 43 -13.86 -4.34 14.86
N CYS A 44 -13.24 -3.47 15.67
CA CYS A 44 -14.01 -2.56 16.52
C CYS A 44 -14.07 -1.12 16.01
N VAL A 45 -13.08 -0.68 15.25
CA VAL A 45 -13.01 0.70 14.75
C VAL A 45 -12.78 0.81 13.24
N GLY A 46 -12.23 -0.22 12.58
CA GLY A 46 -12.04 -0.25 11.13
C GLY A 46 -13.37 -0.29 10.39
N ASP A 47 -13.57 0.64 9.46
CA ASP A 47 -14.73 0.70 8.57
C ASP A 47 -14.52 -0.21 7.36
N PHE A 48 -13.41 -0.05 6.69
CA PHE A 48 -12.99 -0.91 5.60
C PHE A 48 -11.78 -1.75 6.03
N ARG A 49 -11.75 -3.00 5.58
CA ARG A 49 -10.75 -3.99 5.98
C ARG A 49 -10.25 -4.72 4.76
N GLY A 50 -8.95 -4.93 4.67
CA GLY A 50 -8.39 -5.62 3.53
C GLY A 50 -6.88 -5.51 3.40
N ASP A 51 -6.41 -5.89 2.22
CA ASP A 51 -5.04 -5.70 1.79
C ASP A 51 -4.80 -4.28 1.24
N SER A 52 -3.54 -4.01 0.86
CA SER A 52 -3.13 -2.69 0.36
C SER A 52 -3.91 -2.23 -0.87
N LEU A 53 -4.26 -3.16 -1.79
CA LEU A 53 -4.97 -2.81 -3.01
C LEU A 53 -6.44 -2.51 -2.73
N GLN A 54 -7.08 -3.35 -1.92
CA GLN A 54 -8.47 -3.15 -1.53
C GLN A 54 -8.64 -1.80 -0.80
N LEU A 55 -7.79 -1.54 0.19
CA LEU A 55 -7.85 -0.28 0.94
C LEU A 55 -7.55 0.94 0.06
N ALA A 56 -6.67 0.82 -0.92
CA ALA A 56 -6.41 1.88 -1.88
C ALA A 56 -7.65 2.23 -2.74
N ARG A 57 -8.41 1.22 -3.16
CA ARG A 57 -9.69 1.41 -3.87
C ARG A 57 -10.73 2.08 -2.98
N GLU A 58 -10.89 1.61 -1.75
CA GLU A 58 -11.79 2.22 -0.77
C GLU A 58 -11.43 3.70 -0.48
N ALA A 59 -10.13 4.03 -0.45
CA ALA A 59 -9.68 5.40 -0.29
C ALA A 59 -10.13 6.30 -1.46
N ALA A 60 -10.09 5.77 -2.68
CA ALA A 60 -10.52 6.50 -3.88
C ALA A 60 -12.05 6.68 -3.97
N GLU A 61 -12.82 5.69 -3.47
CA GLU A 61 -14.27 5.62 -3.65
C GLU A 61 -15.07 6.20 -2.47
N THR A 62 -14.50 6.31 -1.27
CA THR A 62 -15.22 6.77 -0.07
C THR A 62 -15.65 8.24 -0.19
N ASP A 63 -16.83 8.57 0.34
CA ASP A 63 -17.33 9.95 0.44
C ASP A 63 -16.82 10.69 1.71
N ALA A 64 -16.00 10.05 2.54
CA ALA A 64 -15.46 10.67 3.74
C ALA A 64 -14.43 11.76 3.41
N ASP A 65 -14.39 12.83 4.21
CA ASP A 65 -13.42 13.91 4.07
C ASP A 65 -12.06 13.53 4.65
N ILE A 66 -12.06 12.64 5.65
CA ILE A 66 -10.87 12.21 6.39
C ILE A 66 -10.72 10.69 6.30
N ILE A 67 -9.55 10.25 5.89
CA ILE A 67 -9.14 8.86 5.90
C ILE A 67 -8.07 8.66 6.98
N VAL A 68 -8.29 7.74 7.91
CA VAL A 68 -7.28 7.31 8.88
C VAL A 68 -6.75 5.95 8.42
N GLN A 69 -5.51 5.92 7.98
CA GLN A 69 -4.87 4.68 7.55
C GLN A 69 -4.31 3.92 8.75
N ALA A 70 -5.03 2.91 9.22
CA ALA A 70 -4.52 1.93 10.18
C ALA A 70 -3.71 0.86 9.43
N GLY A 71 -2.47 1.16 9.20
CA GLY A 71 -1.52 0.39 8.41
C GLY A 71 -0.13 1.03 8.46
N VAL A 72 0.67 0.84 7.43
CA VAL A 72 2.03 1.39 7.32
C VAL A 72 2.07 2.62 6.42
N HIS A 73 3.15 3.40 6.54
CA HIS A 73 3.27 4.74 5.96
C HIS A 73 3.01 4.76 4.45
N PHE A 74 3.60 3.85 3.65
CA PHE A 74 3.39 3.83 2.20
C PHE A 74 1.92 3.60 1.79
N MET A 75 1.09 2.97 2.65
CA MET A 75 -0.34 2.81 2.40
C MET A 75 -1.07 4.15 2.54
N ALA A 76 -0.70 4.97 3.56
CA ALA A 76 -1.24 6.31 3.71
C ALA A 76 -0.85 7.21 2.54
N GLU A 77 0.41 7.12 2.07
CA GLU A 77 0.86 7.80 0.86
C GLU A 77 0.05 7.39 -0.37
N THR A 78 -0.17 6.08 -0.54
CA THR A 78 -0.99 5.56 -1.66
C THR A 78 -2.42 6.07 -1.60
N SER A 79 -3.04 6.07 -0.41
CA SER A 79 -4.38 6.65 -0.20
C SER A 79 -4.40 8.14 -0.55
N LYS A 80 -3.36 8.90 -0.18
CA LYS A 80 -3.25 10.32 -0.52
C LYS A 80 -3.04 10.58 -2.00
N ILE A 81 -2.30 9.73 -2.70
CA ILE A 81 -2.10 9.82 -4.16
C ILE A 81 -3.43 9.60 -4.89
N LEU A 82 -4.24 8.63 -4.45
CA LEU A 82 -5.50 8.27 -5.10
C LEU A 82 -6.67 9.18 -4.72
N ALA A 83 -6.59 9.84 -3.56
CA ALA A 83 -7.60 10.77 -3.07
C ALA A 83 -6.93 12.09 -2.61
N PRO A 84 -6.38 12.88 -3.56
CA PRO A 84 -5.55 14.04 -3.23
C PRO A 84 -6.33 15.18 -2.53
N GLU A 85 -7.63 15.24 -2.71
CA GLU A 85 -8.52 16.21 -2.06
C GLU A 85 -8.80 15.89 -0.59
N LYS A 86 -8.66 14.62 -0.17
CA LYS A 86 -8.98 14.17 1.19
C LYS A 86 -7.83 14.39 2.17
N THR A 87 -8.17 14.56 3.43
CA THR A 87 -7.19 14.52 4.52
C THR A 87 -6.86 13.08 4.86
N VAL A 88 -5.62 12.66 4.62
CA VAL A 88 -5.14 11.31 4.98
C VAL A 88 -4.24 11.41 6.20
N LEU A 89 -4.58 10.66 7.23
CA LEU A 89 -3.88 10.61 8.52
C LEU A 89 -3.32 9.20 8.75
N ILE A 90 -2.17 9.13 9.40
CA ILE A 90 -1.60 7.91 9.94
C ILE A 90 -1.34 8.07 11.43
N PRO A 91 -1.71 7.12 12.30
CA PRO A 91 -1.56 7.27 13.75
C PRO A 91 -0.11 7.41 14.23
N ASP A 92 0.85 6.79 13.54
CA ASP A 92 2.27 6.92 13.83
C ASP A 92 3.08 6.93 12.53
N MET A 93 3.84 8.02 12.30
CA MET A 93 4.72 8.17 11.13
C MET A 93 5.86 7.14 11.09
N ARG A 94 6.17 6.49 12.22
CA ARG A 94 7.17 5.42 12.31
C ARG A 94 6.62 4.04 11.91
N ALA A 95 5.33 3.94 11.62
CA ALA A 95 4.73 2.70 11.11
C ALA A 95 5.27 2.39 9.72
N GLY A 96 6.47 1.84 9.67
CA GLY A 96 7.25 1.59 8.45
C GLY A 96 7.09 0.16 7.92
N CYS A 97 7.73 -0.06 6.77
CA CYS A 97 7.87 -1.37 6.13
C CYS A 97 9.33 -1.49 5.66
N SER A 98 10.03 -2.54 6.10
CA SER A 98 11.43 -2.76 5.74
C SER A 98 11.63 -2.89 4.23
N LEU A 99 10.69 -3.51 3.53
CA LEU A 99 10.73 -3.60 2.08
C LEU A 99 10.56 -2.21 1.43
N ALA A 100 9.62 -1.39 1.89
CA ALA A 100 9.46 -0.03 1.36
C ALA A 100 10.67 0.87 1.66
N ALA A 101 11.39 0.60 2.75
CA ALA A 101 12.60 1.34 3.12
C ALA A 101 13.89 0.85 2.42
N SER A 102 13.82 -0.25 1.64
CA SER A 102 15.01 -0.82 0.97
C SER A 102 15.43 -0.08 -0.28
N ILE A 103 14.63 0.86 -0.77
CA ILE A 103 14.87 1.61 -2.01
C ILE A 103 14.30 3.02 -1.89
N THR A 104 14.94 3.97 -2.54
CA THR A 104 14.51 5.37 -2.65
C THR A 104 14.25 5.77 -4.09
N GLY A 105 13.57 6.92 -4.32
CA GLY A 105 13.43 7.48 -5.67
C GLY A 105 14.78 7.81 -6.33
N ALA A 106 15.80 8.17 -5.53
CA ALA A 106 17.16 8.38 -6.05
C ALA A 106 17.75 7.08 -6.62
N ASP A 107 17.54 5.95 -5.96
CA ASP A 107 17.99 4.64 -6.45
C ASP A 107 17.27 4.26 -7.74
N VAL A 108 15.97 4.56 -7.85
CA VAL A 108 15.22 4.34 -9.10
C VAL A 108 15.81 5.18 -10.24
N ARG A 109 16.17 6.44 -10.00
CA ARG A 109 16.85 7.26 -11.01
C ARG A 109 18.18 6.65 -11.45
N LEU A 110 18.97 6.11 -10.51
CA LEU A 110 20.25 5.47 -10.82
C LEU A 110 20.06 4.19 -11.67
N ILE A 111 19.08 3.34 -11.33
CA ILE A 111 18.82 2.14 -12.12
C ILE A 111 18.30 2.49 -13.53
N LYS A 112 17.47 3.53 -13.67
CA LYS A 112 17.03 4.04 -14.99
C LYS A 112 18.20 4.57 -15.83
N GLN A 113 19.21 5.19 -15.22
CA GLN A 113 20.44 5.60 -15.91
C GLN A 113 21.27 4.39 -16.38
N ARG A 114 21.33 3.31 -15.59
CA ARG A 114 22.05 2.07 -15.93
C ARG A 114 21.37 1.30 -17.05
N PHE A 115 20.05 1.41 -17.16
CA PHE A 115 19.21 0.73 -18.16
C PHE A 115 18.36 1.74 -18.94
N PRO A 116 18.98 2.56 -19.80
CA PRO A 116 18.27 3.61 -20.52
C PRO A 116 17.11 3.08 -21.35
N GLY A 117 15.93 3.71 -21.25
CA GLY A 117 14.74 3.35 -22.01
C GLY A 117 13.95 2.16 -21.44
N VAL A 118 14.48 1.45 -20.43
CA VAL A 118 13.74 0.37 -19.77
C VAL A 118 12.79 0.98 -18.72
N ARG A 119 11.54 0.56 -18.78
CA ARG A 119 10.46 1.07 -17.91
C ARG A 119 10.42 0.34 -16.58
N VAL A 120 9.86 1.01 -15.57
CA VAL A 120 9.83 0.56 -14.18
C VAL A 120 8.42 0.17 -13.78
N VAL A 121 8.28 -1.08 -13.34
CA VAL A 121 7.12 -1.61 -12.62
C VAL A 121 7.48 -1.62 -11.14
N ALA A 122 6.73 -0.91 -10.31
CA ALA A 122 6.96 -0.88 -8.87
C ALA A 122 5.92 -1.72 -8.12
N TYR A 123 6.38 -2.59 -7.23
CA TYR A 123 5.51 -3.18 -6.24
C TYR A 123 4.96 -2.09 -5.33
N VAL A 124 3.66 -2.14 -5.01
CA VAL A 124 2.96 -1.10 -4.24
C VAL A 124 3.58 -0.85 -2.85
N ASN A 125 4.32 -1.82 -2.31
CA ASN A 125 5.04 -1.70 -1.04
C ASN A 125 6.33 -0.86 -1.21
N THR A 126 6.17 0.36 -1.66
CA THR A 126 7.21 1.37 -1.87
C THR A 126 6.66 2.74 -1.46
N SER A 127 7.55 3.69 -1.17
CA SER A 127 7.21 5.07 -0.83
C SER A 127 6.70 5.88 -2.05
N ALA A 128 6.13 7.03 -1.80
CA ALA A 128 5.61 7.91 -2.84
C ALA A 128 6.71 8.42 -3.77
N ASP A 129 7.93 8.64 -3.27
CA ASP A 129 9.07 9.08 -4.09
C ASP A 129 9.53 7.99 -5.07
N VAL A 130 9.49 6.72 -4.67
CA VAL A 130 9.74 5.58 -5.57
C VAL A 130 8.64 5.48 -6.63
N LYS A 131 7.37 5.65 -6.25
CA LYS A 131 6.24 5.63 -7.18
C LYS A 131 6.32 6.76 -8.21
N ALA A 132 6.76 7.96 -7.78
CA ALA A 132 6.94 9.11 -8.67
C ALA A 132 7.98 8.88 -9.78
N GLU A 133 8.96 8.01 -9.53
CA GLU A 133 9.99 7.63 -10.50
C GLU A 133 9.62 6.36 -11.29
N SER A 134 8.49 5.72 -10.98
CA SER A 134 8.03 4.49 -11.61
C SER A 134 6.98 4.77 -12.69
N ASP A 135 6.84 3.86 -13.64
CA ASP A 135 5.93 4.01 -14.78
C ASP A 135 4.55 3.37 -14.49
N VAL A 136 4.52 2.30 -13.69
CA VAL A 136 3.28 1.62 -13.24
C VAL A 136 3.52 0.89 -11.92
N CYS A 137 2.45 0.69 -11.14
CA CYS A 137 2.49 -0.08 -9.90
C CYS A 137 1.75 -1.41 -10.06
N CYS A 138 2.21 -2.42 -9.30
CA CYS A 138 1.56 -3.72 -9.19
C CYS A 138 1.44 -4.16 -7.73
N THR A 139 0.67 -5.23 -7.49
CA THR A 139 0.67 -5.99 -6.25
C THR A 139 1.24 -7.39 -6.50
N SER A 140 1.54 -8.15 -5.46
CA SER A 140 2.02 -9.53 -5.61
C SER A 140 1.04 -10.42 -6.37
N SER A 141 -0.27 -10.18 -6.23
CA SER A 141 -1.31 -10.97 -6.88
C SER A 141 -1.48 -10.71 -8.38
N ASN A 142 -1.04 -9.54 -8.88
CA ASN A 142 -1.21 -9.17 -10.29
C ASN A 142 0.11 -8.82 -11.00
N ALA A 143 1.26 -9.03 -10.35
CA ALA A 143 2.56 -8.59 -10.87
C ALA A 143 2.89 -9.18 -12.25
N ALA A 144 2.67 -10.48 -12.46
CA ALA A 144 2.91 -11.11 -13.76
C ALA A 144 2.04 -10.49 -14.86
N ALA A 145 0.73 -10.34 -14.62
CA ALA A 145 -0.18 -9.72 -15.59
C ALA A 145 0.16 -8.26 -15.90
N VAL A 146 0.59 -7.49 -14.88
CA VAL A 146 1.04 -6.10 -15.08
C VAL A 146 2.33 -6.04 -15.87
N VAL A 147 3.29 -6.93 -15.62
CA VAL A 147 4.54 -7.02 -16.37
C VAL A 147 4.29 -7.36 -17.84
N GLU A 148 3.44 -8.35 -18.13
CA GLU A 148 3.07 -8.72 -19.49
C GLU A 148 2.34 -7.59 -20.22
N TRP A 149 1.39 -6.95 -19.57
CA TRP A 149 0.69 -5.77 -20.11
C TRP A 149 1.69 -4.65 -20.40
N ALA A 150 2.56 -4.32 -19.44
CA ALA A 150 3.54 -3.26 -19.55
C ALA A 150 4.55 -3.50 -20.68
N ALA A 151 5.07 -4.72 -20.80
CA ALA A 151 5.98 -5.10 -21.87
C ALA A 151 5.32 -4.96 -23.25
N LYS A 152 4.06 -5.36 -23.39
CA LYS A 152 3.27 -5.22 -24.62
C LYS A 152 3.00 -3.74 -24.94
N GLU A 153 2.54 -2.97 -23.97
CA GLU A 153 2.21 -1.54 -24.13
C GLU A 153 3.44 -0.72 -24.52
N TRP A 154 4.59 -1.06 -23.94
CA TRP A 154 5.84 -0.35 -24.19
C TRP A 154 6.70 -0.97 -25.32
N ALA A 155 6.21 -2.01 -25.97
CA ALA A 155 6.92 -2.76 -27.03
C ALA A 155 8.35 -3.16 -26.58
N SER A 156 8.49 -3.66 -25.34
CA SER A 156 9.77 -4.01 -24.72
C SER A 156 9.86 -5.49 -24.37
N ASP A 157 11.03 -6.09 -24.57
CA ASP A 157 11.32 -7.48 -24.15
C ASP A 157 11.73 -7.59 -22.67
N ARG A 158 11.80 -6.45 -21.98
CA ARG A 158 12.27 -6.35 -20.59
C ARG A 158 11.60 -5.23 -19.80
N VAL A 159 11.54 -5.41 -18.49
CA VAL A 159 11.09 -4.39 -17.52
C VAL A 159 11.98 -4.41 -16.28
N ILE A 160 12.04 -3.28 -15.56
CA ILE A 160 12.61 -3.22 -14.21
C ILE A 160 11.48 -3.48 -13.25
N LEU A 161 11.60 -4.46 -12.33
CA LEU A 161 10.63 -4.75 -11.29
C LEU A 161 11.23 -4.52 -9.90
N LEU A 162 10.68 -3.58 -9.16
CA LEU A 162 11.20 -3.06 -7.90
C LEU A 162 10.20 -3.26 -6.74
N PRO A 163 10.65 -3.30 -5.48
CA PRO A 163 12.02 -3.55 -5.03
C PRO A 163 12.24 -5.01 -4.63
N ASP A 164 11.22 -5.86 -4.66
CA ASP A 164 11.21 -7.22 -4.12
C ASP A 164 11.86 -8.21 -5.07
N GLU A 165 13.08 -8.66 -4.73
CA GLU A 165 13.84 -9.65 -5.49
C GLU A 165 13.09 -11.00 -5.60
N TYR A 166 12.39 -11.44 -4.56
CA TYR A 166 11.66 -12.71 -4.58
C TYR A 166 10.41 -12.61 -5.45
N LEU A 167 9.69 -11.50 -5.40
CA LEU A 167 8.60 -11.24 -6.33
C LEU A 167 9.11 -11.20 -7.77
N ALA A 168 10.23 -10.53 -8.02
CA ALA A 168 10.85 -10.46 -9.33
C ALA A 168 11.22 -11.85 -9.88
N LYS A 169 11.83 -12.72 -9.06
CA LYS A 169 12.15 -14.11 -9.42
C LYS A 169 10.88 -14.93 -9.70
N ASN A 170 9.85 -14.75 -8.88
CA ASN A 170 8.57 -15.44 -9.05
C ASN A 170 7.87 -15.02 -10.35
N VAL A 171 7.87 -13.73 -10.68
CA VAL A 171 7.32 -13.21 -11.94
C VAL A 171 8.12 -13.70 -13.13
N ALA A 172 9.46 -13.66 -13.04
CA ALA A 172 10.34 -14.16 -14.11
C ALA A 172 10.13 -15.65 -14.46
N ALA A 173 9.65 -16.45 -13.49
CA ALA A 173 9.29 -17.84 -13.72
C ALA A 173 7.93 -18.05 -14.42
N GLN A 174 7.12 -16.99 -14.55
CA GLN A 174 5.76 -17.03 -15.10
C GLN A 174 5.63 -16.34 -16.46
N THR A 175 6.69 -15.68 -16.95
CA THR A 175 6.67 -14.91 -18.20
C THR A 175 7.99 -15.03 -18.95
N ASP A 176 7.97 -14.83 -20.26
CA ASP A 176 9.17 -14.76 -21.11
C ASP A 176 9.82 -13.36 -21.08
N ILE A 177 9.24 -12.39 -20.39
CA ILE A 177 9.77 -11.03 -20.29
C ILE A 177 10.99 -11.03 -19.35
N LYS A 178 12.07 -10.39 -19.78
CA LYS A 178 13.28 -10.25 -18.96
C LYS A 178 13.04 -9.30 -17.81
N ILE A 179 13.18 -9.80 -16.58
CA ILE A 179 13.01 -9.00 -15.36
C ILE A 179 14.38 -8.52 -14.87
N ILE A 180 14.54 -7.20 -14.75
CA ILE A 180 15.67 -6.56 -14.08
C ILE A 180 15.22 -6.27 -12.65
N SER A 181 15.83 -6.92 -11.68
CA SER A 181 15.48 -6.78 -10.25
C SER A 181 16.45 -5.86 -9.50
N TRP A 182 15.99 -5.37 -8.37
CA TRP A 182 16.78 -4.67 -7.37
C TRP A 182 17.44 -5.68 -6.43
N HIS A 183 18.72 -5.41 -6.03
CA HIS A 183 19.50 -6.23 -5.08
C HIS A 183 20.17 -5.36 -4.03
#